data_b439e1a8916fc0192bde42a6beb46b42
#
_entry.id   b439e1a8916fc0192bde42a6beb46b42
#
_cell.length_a   1.000
_cell.length_b   1.000
_cell.length_c   1.000
_cell.angle_alpha   90.00
_cell.angle_beta   90.00
_cell.angle_gamma   90.00
#
_symmetry.space_group_name_H-M   'P 1'
#
loop_
_entity.id
_entity.type
_entity.pdbx_description
1 polymer ?
#
loop_
_entity_poly.entity_id
_entity_poly.type
_entity_poly.pdbx_seq_one_letter_code
_entity_poly.pdbx_strand_id
1 'polypeptide(L)'
;MNDKIDFLAIGDTVLDEFIRLQEASTHCSISKEDCEICMKFADKIPYEDSWVVPAVGNAANAAVCAARLGLKTALVTNLGNDKNGEECMDRLKEEKVITKFVKTHEGIKTNYHYVLWYEDDRTIL
;
A
#
# COMPACT_ATOMS: atom_id res chain seq x y z
N MET A 1 29.52 13.25 12.40
CA MET A 1 28.79 12.04 11.91
C MET A 1 28.47 12.24 10.45
N ASN A 2 28.67 11.23 9.64
CA ASN A 2 28.39 11.33 8.19
C ASN A 2 26.86 11.29 7.98
N ASP A 3 26.26 12.43 7.66
CA ASP A 3 24.81 12.58 7.42
C ASP A 3 24.39 12.10 6.01
N LYS A 4 25.29 11.40 5.35
CA LYS A 4 25.06 10.91 3.99
C LYS A 4 23.96 9.84 3.99
N ILE A 5 22.95 10.04 3.13
CA ILE A 5 21.92 9.07 2.81
C ILE A 5 22.49 8.12 1.76
N ASP A 6 22.35 6.81 1.98
CA ASP A 6 22.84 5.79 1.05
C ASP A 6 21.80 5.48 -0.04
N PHE A 7 20.50 5.56 0.32
CA PHE A 7 19.39 5.28 -0.59
C PHE A 7 18.26 6.31 -0.41
N LEU A 8 17.80 6.88 -1.51
CA LEU A 8 16.68 7.82 -1.53
C LEU A 8 15.61 7.29 -2.48
N ALA A 9 14.45 6.92 -1.95
CA ALA A 9 13.27 6.61 -2.74
C ALA A 9 12.41 7.85 -2.92
N ILE A 10 11.79 7.99 -4.09
CA ILE A 10 10.87 9.08 -4.41
C ILE A 10 9.63 8.49 -5.07
N GLY A 11 8.46 8.72 -4.51
CA GLY A 11 7.19 8.25 -5.08
C GLY A 11 6.08 8.15 -4.07
N ASP A 12 5.04 7.46 -4.46
CA ASP A 12 3.82 7.36 -3.68
C ASP A 12 3.97 6.44 -2.46
N THR A 13 3.17 6.76 -1.45
CA THR A 13 2.99 5.95 -0.24
C THR A 13 1.50 5.84 0.02
N VAL A 14 1.05 4.63 0.20
CA VAL A 14 -0.36 4.31 0.36
C VAL A 14 -0.58 3.40 1.56
N LEU A 15 -1.83 3.21 1.90
CA LEU A 15 -2.28 2.22 2.85
C LEU A 15 -3.15 1.23 2.10
N ASP A 16 -2.79 -0.06 2.13
CA ASP A 16 -3.53 -1.12 1.48
C ASP A 16 -4.37 -1.89 2.51
N GLU A 17 -5.67 -2.04 2.25
CA GLU A 17 -6.53 -2.98 2.95
C GLU A 17 -6.77 -4.20 2.06
N PHE A 18 -6.19 -5.33 2.46
CA PHE A 18 -6.42 -6.60 1.81
C PHE A 18 -7.72 -7.21 2.30
N ILE A 19 -8.56 -7.62 1.37
CA ILE A 19 -9.84 -8.30 1.63
C ILE A 19 -9.81 -9.63 0.88
N ARG A 20 -9.73 -10.75 1.63
CA ARG A 20 -9.73 -12.09 1.05
C ARG A 20 -11.15 -12.55 0.80
N LEU A 21 -11.52 -12.62 -0.47
CA LEU A 21 -12.85 -12.99 -0.90
C LEU A 21 -13.04 -14.51 -0.83
N GLN A 22 -14.22 -14.95 -0.35
CA GLN A 22 -14.66 -16.34 -0.38
C GLN A 22 -15.51 -16.63 -1.60
N GLU A 23 -16.43 -15.72 -1.91
CA GLU A 23 -17.43 -15.88 -2.96
C GLU A 23 -17.26 -14.82 -4.04
N ALA A 24 -16.53 -15.18 -5.07
CA ALA A 24 -16.42 -14.42 -6.31
C ALA A 24 -16.32 -15.40 -7.47
N SER A 25 -16.31 -14.89 -8.67
CA SER A 25 -16.00 -15.68 -9.86
C SER A 25 -15.16 -14.83 -10.82
N THR A 26 -14.36 -15.51 -11.63
CA THR A 26 -13.59 -14.87 -12.70
C THR A 26 -14.19 -15.22 -14.04
N HIS A 27 -14.38 -14.22 -14.88
CA HIS A 27 -14.80 -14.38 -16.27
C HIS A 27 -13.70 -13.86 -17.18
N CYS A 28 -13.05 -14.76 -17.91
CA CYS A 28 -11.95 -14.43 -18.78
C CYS A 28 -12.33 -14.55 -20.26
N SER A 29 -11.71 -13.76 -21.12
CA SER A 29 -11.72 -13.97 -22.56
C SER A 29 -11.08 -15.32 -22.95
N ILE A 30 -11.29 -15.78 -24.17
CA ILE A 30 -10.71 -17.04 -24.68
C ILE A 30 -9.18 -17.02 -24.60
N SER A 31 -8.56 -15.84 -24.82
CA SER A 31 -7.10 -15.64 -24.71
C SER A 31 -6.60 -15.59 -23.27
N LYS A 32 -7.48 -15.48 -22.27
CA LYS A 32 -7.19 -15.22 -20.84
C LYS A 32 -6.42 -13.92 -20.59
N GLU A 33 -6.43 -12.99 -21.53
CA GLU A 33 -5.77 -11.69 -21.39
C GLU A 33 -6.64 -10.67 -20.67
N ASP A 34 -7.97 -10.80 -20.81
CA ASP A 34 -8.96 -9.94 -20.16
C ASP A 34 -9.81 -10.80 -19.20
N CYS A 35 -9.55 -10.66 -17.90
CA CYS A 35 -10.32 -11.32 -16.86
C CYS A 35 -11.04 -10.28 -15.98
N GLU A 36 -12.29 -10.54 -15.67
CA GLU A 36 -13.11 -9.73 -14.77
C GLU A 36 -13.39 -10.51 -13.50
N ILE A 37 -13.33 -9.84 -12.36
CA ILE A 37 -13.84 -10.39 -11.11
C ILE A 37 -15.31 -10.01 -10.96
N CYS A 38 -16.18 -10.99 -10.68
CA CYS A 38 -17.61 -10.83 -10.58
C CYS A 38 -18.12 -11.24 -9.21
N MET A 39 -19.06 -10.47 -8.69
CA MET A 39 -19.78 -10.75 -7.45
C MET A 39 -21.28 -10.52 -7.65
N LYS A 40 -22.12 -11.13 -6.82
CA LYS A 40 -23.57 -10.91 -6.89
C LYS A 40 -23.90 -9.44 -6.60
N PHE A 41 -24.63 -8.82 -7.52
CA PHE A 41 -25.10 -7.46 -7.36
C PHE A 41 -26.11 -7.34 -6.19
N ALA A 42 -25.97 -6.28 -5.40
CA ALA A 42 -26.85 -5.94 -4.28
C ALA A 42 -26.96 -7.03 -3.19
N ASP A 43 -25.96 -7.90 -3.07
CA ASP A 43 -25.90 -8.93 -2.05
C ASP A 43 -24.87 -8.59 -0.95
N LYS A 44 -24.94 -9.32 0.16
CA LYS A 44 -23.91 -9.31 1.21
C LYS A 44 -22.90 -10.39 0.90
N ILE A 45 -21.74 -9.98 0.42
CA ILE A 45 -20.69 -10.93 0.05
C ILE A 45 -19.82 -11.22 1.27
N PRO A 46 -19.76 -12.48 1.75
CA PRO A 46 -18.85 -12.83 2.83
C PRO A 46 -17.40 -12.79 2.35
N TYR A 47 -16.51 -12.37 3.22
CA TYR A 47 -15.07 -12.46 3.01
C TYR A 47 -14.42 -13.29 4.12
N GLU A 48 -13.29 -13.90 3.83
CA GLU A 48 -12.60 -14.80 4.75
C GLU A 48 -11.86 -14.01 5.83
N ASP A 49 -11.12 -12.99 5.43
CA ASP A 49 -10.30 -12.17 6.32
C ASP A 49 -10.02 -10.80 5.69
N SER A 50 -9.63 -9.84 6.52
CA SER A 50 -9.09 -8.56 6.06
C SER A 50 -7.99 -8.05 6.99
N TRP A 51 -7.00 -7.36 6.41
CA TRP A 51 -5.94 -6.72 7.17
C TRP A 51 -5.41 -5.49 6.44
N VAL A 52 -4.94 -4.54 7.24
CA VAL A 52 -4.44 -3.25 6.77
C VAL A 52 -2.92 -3.22 6.85
N VAL A 53 -2.28 -2.78 5.78
CA VAL A 53 -0.82 -2.63 5.70
C VAL A 53 -0.48 -1.18 5.38
N PRO A 54 -0.03 -0.38 6.37
CA PRO A 54 0.34 1.00 6.15
C PRO A 54 1.73 1.13 5.53
N ALA A 55 1.97 2.26 4.86
CA ALA A 55 3.24 2.65 4.26
C ALA A 55 3.76 1.64 3.23
N VAL A 56 2.90 1.28 2.29
CA VAL A 56 3.22 0.47 1.11
C VAL A 56 3.22 1.34 -0.16
N GLY A 57 3.36 0.72 -1.32
CA GLY A 57 3.59 1.36 -2.60
C GLY A 57 5.05 1.20 -3.03
N ASN A 58 5.33 1.35 -4.32
CA ASN A 58 6.64 1.00 -4.89
C ASN A 58 7.81 1.72 -4.21
N ALA A 59 7.69 3.02 -3.96
CA ALA A 59 8.75 3.80 -3.33
C ALA A 59 8.91 3.47 -1.84
N ALA A 60 7.81 3.33 -1.10
CA ALA A 60 7.83 2.96 0.30
C ALA A 60 8.39 1.55 0.50
N ASN A 61 7.97 0.57 -0.32
CA ASN A 61 8.49 -0.79 -0.27
C ASN A 61 10.00 -0.85 -0.55
N ALA A 62 10.48 -0.08 -1.53
CA ALA A 62 11.91 0.01 -1.83
C ALA A 62 12.70 0.65 -0.67
N ALA A 63 12.17 1.71 -0.05
CA ALA A 63 12.79 2.36 1.10
C ALA A 63 12.88 1.43 2.31
N VAL A 64 11.79 0.74 2.64
CA VAL A 64 11.75 -0.22 3.74
C VAL A 64 12.70 -1.39 3.48
N CYS A 65 12.72 -1.92 2.27
CA CYS A 65 13.65 -3.00 1.89
C CYS A 65 15.10 -2.55 2.09
N ALA A 66 15.48 -1.38 1.57
CA ALA A 66 16.83 -0.84 1.71
C ALA A 66 17.21 -0.60 3.19
N ALA A 67 16.29 -0.08 4.00
CA ALA A 67 16.51 0.12 5.43
C ALA A 67 16.72 -1.19 6.18
N ARG A 68 15.93 -2.23 5.87
CA ARG A 68 16.09 -3.57 6.44
C ARG A 68 17.42 -4.24 6.05
N LEU A 69 17.95 -3.89 4.88
CA LEU A 69 19.29 -4.32 4.44
C LEU A 69 20.43 -3.51 5.08
N GLY A 70 20.11 -2.57 5.96
CA GLY A 70 21.10 -1.79 6.73
C GLY A 70 21.56 -0.49 6.07
N LEU A 71 20.93 -0.06 4.97
CA LEU A 71 21.25 1.22 4.33
C LEU A 71 20.60 2.38 5.08
N LYS A 72 21.28 3.51 5.15
CA LYS A 72 20.71 4.77 5.64
C LYS A 72 19.74 5.33 4.58
N THR A 73 18.47 5.05 4.76
CA THR A 73 17.43 5.24 3.74
C THR A 73 16.52 6.42 4.08
N ALA A 74 16.16 7.19 3.06
CA ALA A 74 15.15 8.25 3.15
C ALA A 74 14.07 8.06 2.07
N LEU A 75 12.88 8.61 2.34
CA LEU A 75 11.74 8.60 1.44
C LEU A 75 11.22 10.02 1.22
N VAL A 76 11.04 10.39 -0.05
CA VAL A 76 10.30 11.58 -0.47
C VAL A 76 8.93 11.16 -0.93
N THR A 77 7.91 11.57 -0.20
CA THR A 77 6.51 11.24 -0.49
C THR A 77 5.57 12.28 0.12
N ASN A 78 4.29 12.17 -0.22
CA ASN A 78 3.23 13.00 0.32
C ASN A 78 2.20 12.13 1.05
N LEU A 79 1.73 12.59 2.20
CA LEU A 79 0.68 11.98 2.99
C LEU A 79 -0.39 13.03 3.32
N GLY A 80 -1.60 12.59 3.60
CA GLY A 80 -2.61 13.44 4.19
C GLY A 80 -2.35 13.68 5.68
N ASN A 81 -2.88 14.77 6.22
CA ASN A 81 -2.93 15.01 7.66
C ASN A 81 -4.18 14.33 8.24
N ASP A 82 -4.21 13.02 8.16
CA ASP A 82 -5.28 12.15 8.63
C ASP A 82 -4.71 10.94 9.39
N LYS A 83 -5.58 10.16 10.00
CA LYS A 83 -5.19 8.96 10.75
C LYS A 83 -4.35 7.98 9.92
N ASN A 84 -4.73 7.80 8.64
CA ASN A 84 -4.00 6.90 7.74
C ASN A 84 -2.58 7.42 7.45
N GLY A 85 -2.42 8.74 7.33
CA GLY A 85 -1.10 9.37 7.17
C GLY A 85 -0.23 9.22 8.42
N GLU A 86 -0.82 9.32 9.61
CA GLU A 86 -0.13 9.06 10.87
C GLU A 86 0.35 7.61 10.96
N GLU A 87 -0.51 6.64 10.64
CA GLU A 87 -0.16 5.21 10.62
C GLU A 87 0.98 4.92 9.63
N CYS A 88 0.95 5.52 8.44
CA CYS A 88 2.04 5.41 7.46
C CYS A 88 3.34 6.03 8.00
N MET A 89 3.26 7.20 8.61
CA MET A 89 4.43 7.89 9.19
C MET A 89 5.06 7.06 10.31
N ASP A 90 4.25 6.48 11.18
CA ASP A 90 4.75 5.68 12.30
C ASP A 90 5.37 4.38 11.80
N ARG A 91 4.76 3.74 10.82
CA ARG A 91 5.34 2.55 10.18
C ARG A 91 6.69 2.83 9.54
N LEU A 92 6.84 3.94 8.82
CA LEU A 92 8.12 4.34 8.22
C LEU A 92 9.20 4.56 9.27
N LYS A 93 8.86 5.17 10.42
CA LYS A 93 9.79 5.36 11.55
C LYS A 93 10.19 4.03 12.20
N GLU A 94 9.24 3.12 12.41
CA GLU A 94 9.51 1.76 12.92
C GLU A 94 10.51 1.01 12.04
N GLU A 95 10.36 1.14 10.72
CA GLU A 95 11.26 0.57 9.72
C GLU A 95 12.58 1.35 9.55
N LYS A 96 12.81 2.36 10.39
CA LYS A 96 14.03 3.20 10.39
C LYS A 96 14.25 3.97 9.09
N VAL A 97 13.21 4.25 8.34
CA VAL A 97 13.26 5.14 7.18
C VAL A 97 13.28 6.59 7.66
N ILE A 98 14.20 7.40 7.14
CA ILE A 98 14.30 8.83 7.43
C ILE A 98 13.11 9.54 6.80
N THR A 99 12.23 10.11 7.65
CA THR A 99 10.96 10.72 7.24
C THR A 99 11.01 12.24 7.07
N LYS A 100 12.16 12.87 7.19
CA LYS A 100 12.31 14.34 7.12
C LYS A 100 11.86 14.95 5.77
N PHE A 101 11.75 14.14 4.74
CA PHE A 101 11.30 14.56 3.41
C PHE A 101 9.86 14.13 3.07
N VAL A 102 9.18 13.51 4.03
CA VAL A 102 7.76 13.21 3.92
C VAL A 102 6.98 14.49 4.21
N LYS A 103 6.12 14.90 3.26
CA LYS A 103 5.25 16.06 3.44
C LYS A 103 3.85 15.62 3.81
N THR A 104 3.29 16.22 4.85
CA THR A 104 1.90 16.08 5.25
C THR A 104 1.09 17.28 4.76
N HIS A 105 -0.10 17.02 4.23
CA HIS A 105 -0.96 18.04 3.64
C HIS A 105 -2.30 18.10 4.38
N GLU A 106 -2.67 19.27 4.87
CA GLU A 106 -3.98 19.49 5.49
C GLU A 106 -5.10 19.41 4.46
N GLY A 107 -6.24 18.85 4.86
CA GLY A 107 -7.42 18.72 4.00
C GLY A 107 -7.29 17.71 2.87
N ILE A 108 -6.18 17.00 2.80
CA ILE A 108 -5.94 15.92 1.84
C ILE A 108 -6.00 14.59 2.58
N LYS A 109 -6.62 13.59 1.98
CA LYS A 109 -6.61 12.22 2.49
C LYS A 109 -5.39 11.47 1.98
N THR A 110 -4.83 10.64 2.84
CA THR A 110 -3.80 9.67 2.45
C THR A 110 -4.40 8.65 1.49
N ASN A 111 -3.65 8.29 0.46
CA ASN A 111 -4.08 7.29 -0.51
C ASN A 111 -4.36 5.97 0.19
N TYR A 112 -5.52 5.40 -0.13
CA TYR A 112 -6.02 4.18 0.45
C TYR A 112 -6.52 3.27 -0.66
N HIS A 113 -6.03 2.04 -0.71
CA HIS A 113 -6.45 1.05 -1.68
C HIS A 113 -7.19 -0.08 -0.99
N TYR A 114 -8.27 -0.56 -1.62
CA TYR A 114 -8.89 -1.83 -1.30
C TYR A 114 -8.36 -2.88 -2.26
N VAL A 115 -7.67 -3.86 -1.71
CA VAL A 115 -7.04 -4.93 -2.48
C VAL A 115 -7.92 -6.18 -2.36
N LEU A 116 -8.77 -6.40 -3.36
CA LEU A 116 -9.62 -7.57 -3.43
C LEU A 116 -8.77 -8.77 -3.87
N TRP A 117 -8.52 -9.68 -2.95
CA TRP A 117 -7.76 -10.89 -3.20
C TRP A 117 -8.67 -12.08 -3.39
N TYR A 118 -8.60 -12.68 -4.56
CA TYR A 118 -9.37 -13.86 -4.92
C TYR A 118 -8.47 -14.88 -5.61
N GLU A 119 -8.49 -16.14 -5.13
CA GLU A 119 -7.59 -17.21 -5.57
C GLU A 119 -6.12 -16.78 -5.47
N ASP A 120 -5.40 -16.73 -6.59
CA ASP A 120 -3.96 -16.47 -6.66
C ASP A 120 -3.63 -15.03 -7.09
N ASP A 121 -4.64 -14.17 -7.30
CA ASP A 121 -4.44 -12.80 -7.82
C ASP A 121 -5.33 -11.77 -7.09
N ARG A 122 -5.19 -10.51 -7.47
CA ARG A 122 -5.88 -9.39 -6.85
C ARG A 122 -6.33 -8.35 -7.85
N THR A 123 -7.39 -7.64 -7.47
CA THR A 123 -7.83 -6.39 -8.10
C THR A 123 -7.74 -5.27 -7.08
N ILE A 124 -7.22 -4.12 -7.47
CA ILE A 124 -7.00 -2.97 -6.60
C ILE A 124 -7.99 -1.87 -6.98
N LEU A 125 -8.71 -1.33 -5.95
CA LEU A 125 -9.64 -0.21 -6.07
C LEU A 125 -9.02 1.06 -5.52
#